data_524c27db0744ab04873d21209feccaa1
#
_entry.id   524c27db0744ab04873d21209feccaa1
#
_cell.length_a   1.000
_cell.length_b   1.000
_cell.length_c   1.000
_cell.angle_alpha   90.00
_cell.angle_beta   90.00
_cell.angle_gamma   90.00
#
_symmetry.space_group_name_H-M   'P 1'
#
loop_
_entity.id
_entity.type
_entity.pdbx_description
1 polymer ?
#
loop_
_entity_poly.entity_id
_entity_poly.type
_entity_poly.pdbx_seq_one_letter_code
_entity_poly.pdbx_strand_id
1 'polypeptide(L)'
;MGNEEELNRIEGELQMQQSRGEAIRQQIQGMQSSALEISTAIDALQNIRKVKGDTLVPIGAGVFFSCPKPDFEHVVMNIGAGVMVQKKPEEALGALMERQKKITDAMKSAQEDMASVINEIDALTRRASAIGAEEERNVRPSKEQAR
;
A
#
# COMPACT_ATOMS: atom_id res chain seq x y z
N MET A 1 10.53 -3.07 40.19
CA MET A 1 11.03 -1.86 39.48
C MET A 1 11.49 -2.19 38.09
N GLY A 2 12.33 -3.17 37.84
CA GLY A 2 12.78 -3.51 36.48
C GLY A 2 11.71 -3.95 35.50
N ASN A 3 10.66 -4.66 35.94
CA ASN A 3 9.57 -5.14 35.10
C ASN A 3 8.64 -4.02 34.62
N GLU A 4 8.36 -3.03 35.48
CA GLU A 4 7.53 -1.87 35.09
C GLU A 4 8.23 -1.00 34.05
N GLU A 5 9.51 -0.76 34.18
CA GLU A 5 10.32 -0.02 33.23
C GLU A 5 10.40 -0.76 31.87
N GLU A 6 10.51 -2.08 31.91
CA GLU A 6 10.54 -2.92 30.73
C GLU A 6 9.18 -2.96 30.02
N LEU A 7 8.06 -3.06 30.76
CA LEU A 7 6.71 -2.97 30.20
C LEU A 7 6.46 -1.62 29.54
N ASN A 8 6.80 -0.51 30.20
CA ASN A 8 6.67 0.82 29.61
C ASN A 8 7.47 0.99 28.31
N ARG A 9 8.66 0.38 28.24
CA ARG A 9 9.47 0.38 27.02
C ARG A 9 8.79 -0.43 25.92
N ILE A 10 8.28 -1.62 26.23
CA ILE A 10 7.55 -2.48 25.27
C ILE A 10 6.29 -1.78 24.77
N GLU A 11 5.55 -1.08 25.61
CA GLU A 11 4.38 -0.30 25.20
C GLU A 11 4.75 0.80 24.20
N GLY A 12 5.83 1.52 24.46
CA GLY A 12 6.36 2.54 23.54
C GLY A 12 6.79 1.95 22.20
N GLU A 13 7.47 0.81 22.19
CA GLU A 13 7.87 0.10 21.00
C GLU A 13 6.65 -0.44 20.21
N LEU A 14 5.64 -0.98 20.91
CA LEU A 14 4.38 -1.42 20.30
C LEU A 14 3.65 -0.27 19.60
N GLN A 15 3.53 0.88 20.26
CA GLN A 15 2.89 2.06 19.68
C GLN A 15 3.62 2.54 18.41
N MET A 16 4.96 2.53 18.46
CA MET A 16 5.78 2.89 17.30
C MET A 16 5.58 1.91 16.14
N GLN A 17 5.57 0.61 16.40
CA GLN A 17 5.35 -0.40 15.36
C GLN A 17 3.93 -0.35 14.79
N GLN A 18 2.91 -0.09 15.60
CA GLN A 18 1.54 0.10 15.15
C GLN A 18 1.42 1.31 14.21
N SER A 19 2.05 2.43 14.57
CA SER A 19 2.07 3.64 13.72
C SER A 19 2.80 3.39 12.41
N ARG A 20 3.91 2.66 12.44
CA ARG A 20 4.64 2.24 11.24
C ARG A 20 3.80 1.34 10.35
N GLY A 21 3.10 0.36 10.93
CA GLY A 21 2.19 -0.52 10.20
C GLY A 21 1.06 0.23 9.51
N GLU A 22 0.47 1.22 10.17
CA GLU A 22 -0.58 2.05 9.58
C GLU A 22 -0.05 2.90 8.40
N ALA A 23 1.14 3.48 8.54
CA ALA A 23 1.78 4.22 7.44
C ALA A 23 2.05 3.33 6.22
N ILE A 24 2.56 2.11 6.43
CA ILE A 24 2.78 1.13 5.36
C ILE A 24 1.45 0.72 4.70
N ARG A 25 0.39 0.51 5.47
CA ARG A 25 -0.95 0.21 4.95
C ARG A 25 -1.45 1.30 4.02
N GLN A 26 -1.37 2.55 4.44
CA GLN A 26 -1.77 3.70 3.61
C GLN A 26 -0.93 3.78 2.33
N GLN A 27 0.37 3.52 2.41
CA GLN A 27 1.26 3.48 1.26
C GLN A 27 0.85 2.39 0.27
N ILE A 28 0.54 1.18 0.75
CA ILE A 28 0.08 0.06 -0.09
C ILE A 28 -1.24 0.42 -0.78
N GLN A 29 -2.20 1.01 -0.07
CA GLN A 29 -3.48 1.45 -0.65
C GLN A 29 -3.27 2.49 -1.77
N GLY A 30 -2.40 3.46 -1.57
CA GLY A 30 -2.05 4.45 -2.60
C GLY A 30 -1.43 3.80 -3.84
N MET A 31 -0.52 2.84 -3.65
CA MET A 31 0.10 2.09 -4.75
C MET A 31 -0.91 1.21 -5.49
N GLN A 32 -1.88 0.59 -4.79
CA GLN A 32 -2.94 -0.19 -5.41
C GLN A 32 -3.82 0.67 -6.32
N SER A 33 -4.21 1.87 -5.88
CA SER A 33 -4.97 2.81 -6.70
C SER A 33 -4.19 3.22 -7.96
N SER A 34 -2.92 3.55 -7.81
CA SER A 34 -2.05 3.91 -8.95
C SER A 34 -1.85 2.74 -9.90
N ALA A 35 -1.71 1.51 -9.39
CA ALA A 35 -1.57 0.31 -10.21
C ALA A 35 -2.84 0.04 -11.04
N LEU A 36 -4.02 0.27 -10.46
CA LEU A 36 -5.30 0.14 -11.17
C LEU A 36 -5.43 1.18 -12.29
N GLU A 37 -5.10 2.44 -12.04
CA GLU A 37 -5.12 3.49 -13.04
C GLU A 37 -4.18 3.18 -14.22
N ILE A 38 -2.96 2.72 -13.92
CA ILE A 38 -1.99 2.31 -14.94
C ILE A 38 -2.50 1.12 -15.75
N SER A 39 -3.04 0.09 -15.09
CA SER A 39 -3.62 -1.07 -15.76
C SER A 39 -4.75 -0.67 -16.72
N THR A 40 -5.64 0.20 -16.26
CA THR A 40 -6.74 0.73 -17.10
C THR A 40 -6.21 1.49 -18.31
N ALA A 41 -5.17 2.29 -18.16
CA ALA A 41 -4.56 3.02 -19.26
C ALA A 41 -3.84 2.08 -20.25
N ILE A 42 -3.17 1.04 -19.76
CA ILE A 42 -2.54 0.00 -20.59
C ILE A 42 -3.60 -0.72 -21.44
N ASP A 43 -4.70 -1.15 -20.81
CA ASP A 43 -5.79 -1.81 -21.52
C ASP A 43 -6.40 -0.91 -22.58
N ALA A 44 -6.60 0.37 -22.29
CA ALA A 44 -7.10 1.36 -23.24
C ALA A 44 -6.14 1.51 -24.44
N LEU A 45 -4.85 1.65 -24.20
CA LEU A 45 -3.85 1.78 -25.28
C LEU A 45 -3.73 0.52 -26.13
N GLN A 46 -3.81 -0.66 -25.54
CA GLN A 46 -3.78 -1.93 -26.27
C GLN A 46 -5.00 -2.12 -27.17
N ASN A 47 -6.14 -1.55 -26.81
CA ASN A 47 -7.40 -1.69 -27.52
C ASN A 47 -7.75 -0.48 -28.38
N ILE A 48 -6.97 0.59 -28.34
CA ILE A 48 -7.28 1.87 -28.99
C ILE A 48 -7.52 1.73 -30.49
N ARG A 49 -6.77 0.86 -31.15
CA ARG A 49 -6.89 0.61 -32.61
C ARG A 49 -8.13 -0.21 -33.00
N LYS A 50 -8.79 -0.85 -32.03
CA LYS A 50 -10.02 -1.62 -32.26
C LYS A 50 -11.28 -0.73 -32.33
N VAL A 51 -11.18 0.53 -31.96
CA VAL A 51 -12.27 1.50 -31.99
C VAL A 51 -12.59 1.84 -33.43
N LYS A 52 -13.82 1.56 -33.85
CA LYS A 52 -14.25 1.73 -35.25
C LYS A 52 -15.15 2.95 -35.49
N GLY A 53 -15.65 3.59 -34.44
CA GLY A 53 -16.61 4.68 -34.53
C GLY A 53 -16.35 5.77 -33.50
N ASP A 54 -17.37 6.58 -33.27
CA ASP A 54 -17.33 7.63 -32.25
C ASP A 54 -17.12 7.06 -30.84
N THR A 55 -16.46 7.82 -30.03
CA THR A 55 -16.11 7.44 -28.64
C THR A 55 -16.89 8.29 -27.65
N LEU A 56 -17.39 7.65 -26.59
CA LEU A 56 -18.03 8.34 -25.48
C LEU A 56 -17.01 8.69 -24.41
N VAL A 57 -16.88 9.96 -24.08
CA VAL A 57 -16.02 10.47 -23.02
C VAL A 57 -16.87 10.81 -21.80
N PRO A 58 -16.66 10.18 -20.63
CA PRO A 58 -17.42 10.49 -19.44
C PRO A 58 -17.00 11.86 -18.87
N ILE A 59 -17.98 12.71 -18.60
CA ILE A 59 -17.76 14.01 -17.97
C ILE A 59 -18.25 14.04 -16.50
N GLY A 60 -18.87 12.96 -16.04
CA GLY A 60 -19.32 12.78 -14.67
C GLY A 60 -20.84 12.63 -14.54
N ALA A 61 -21.30 12.13 -13.37
CA ALA A 61 -22.72 11.95 -13.04
C ALA A 61 -23.54 11.18 -14.10
N GLY A 62 -22.92 10.23 -14.82
CA GLY A 62 -23.58 9.46 -15.88
C GLY A 62 -23.75 10.20 -17.21
N VAL A 63 -23.19 11.39 -17.35
CA VAL A 63 -23.20 12.18 -18.59
C VAL A 63 -21.95 11.89 -19.41
N PHE A 64 -22.14 11.67 -20.69
CA PHE A 64 -21.08 11.36 -21.64
C PHE A 64 -21.07 12.39 -22.77
N PHE A 65 -19.91 12.61 -23.30
CA PHE A 65 -19.67 13.46 -24.45
C PHE A 65 -19.28 12.58 -25.64
N SER A 66 -19.95 12.73 -26.78
CA SER A 66 -19.60 11.98 -27.98
C SER A 66 -18.51 12.70 -28.75
N CYS A 67 -17.39 12.00 -28.96
CA CYS A 67 -16.28 12.48 -29.76
C CYS A 67 -16.19 11.67 -31.06
N PRO A 68 -15.85 12.31 -32.19
CA PRO A 68 -15.47 11.57 -33.42
C PRO A 68 -14.31 10.61 -33.09
N LYS A 69 -14.15 9.57 -33.92
CA LYS A 69 -13.04 8.62 -33.78
C LYS A 69 -11.73 9.38 -33.61
N PRO A 70 -11.01 9.14 -32.47
CA PRO A 70 -9.74 9.82 -32.18
C PRO A 70 -8.68 9.45 -33.23
N ASP A 71 -7.73 10.36 -33.43
CA ASP A 71 -6.47 10.01 -34.08
C ASP A 71 -5.63 9.14 -33.12
N PHE A 72 -5.31 7.93 -33.55
CA PHE A 72 -4.56 6.96 -32.75
C PHE A 72 -3.06 6.96 -33.05
N GLU A 73 -2.59 7.91 -33.82
CA GLU A 73 -1.16 8.01 -34.15
C GLU A 73 -0.36 8.62 -32.99
N HIS A 74 -1.03 9.47 -32.19
CA HIS A 74 -0.39 10.13 -31.06
C HIS A 74 -1.30 10.16 -29.85
N VAL A 75 -0.68 10.04 -28.67
CA VAL A 75 -1.31 10.24 -27.37
C VAL A 75 -0.55 11.30 -26.59
N VAL A 76 -1.23 11.99 -25.69
CA VAL A 76 -0.62 12.97 -24.82
C VAL A 76 -0.45 12.34 -23.45
N MET A 77 0.77 12.32 -22.93
CA MET A 77 1.14 11.70 -21.66
C MET A 77 1.73 12.71 -20.70
N ASN A 78 1.28 12.70 -19.46
CA ASN A 78 1.92 13.44 -18.37
C ASN A 78 3.18 12.68 -17.92
N ILE A 79 4.34 13.34 -18.00
CA ILE A 79 5.62 12.76 -17.61
C ILE A 79 6.11 13.22 -16.22
N GLY A 80 5.32 14.02 -15.52
CA GLY A 80 5.61 14.57 -14.20
C GLY A 80 5.61 16.11 -14.19
N ALA A 81 5.51 16.70 -13.01
CA ALA A 81 5.51 18.13 -12.78
C ALA A 81 4.55 18.94 -13.70
N GLY A 82 3.44 18.33 -14.14
CA GLY A 82 2.48 18.98 -15.04
C GLY A 82 2.94 19.07 -16.51
N VAL A 83 4.07 18.46 -16.86
CA VAL A 83 4.58 18.47 -18.24
C VAL A 83 3.88 17.40 -19.06
N MET A 84 3.23 17.83 -20.13
CA MET A 84 2.54 16.97 -21.09
C MET A 84 3.37 16.79 -22.35
N VAL A 85 3.55 15.56 -22.79
CA VAL A 85 4.32 15.21 -24.01
C VAL A 85 3.47 14.39 -24.93
N GLN A 86 3.59 14.71 -26.21
CA GLN A 86 3.00 13.89 -27.28
C GLN A 86 3.92 12.69 -27.57
N LYS A 87 3.34 11.49 -27.60
CA LYS A 87 4.07 10.23 -27.84
C LYS A 87 3.26 9.32 -28.76
N LYS A 88 3.95 8.40 -29.41
CA LYS A 88 3.29 7.29 -30.08
C LYS A 88 2.64 6.35 -29.04
N PRO A 89 1.50 5.71 -29.34
CA PRO A 89 0.85 4.78 -28.41
C PRO A 89 1.78 3.68 -27.88
N GLU A 90 2.66 3.16 -28.71
CA GLU A 90 3.62 2.12 -28.33
C GLU A 90 4.65 2.63 -27.32
N GLU A 91 5.14 3.85 -27.48
CA GLU A 91 6.06 4.48 -26.53
C GLU A 91 5.37 4.78 -25.19
N ALA A 92 4.14 5.25 -25.22
CA ALA A 92 3.33 5.46 -24.03
C ALA A 92 3.04 4.15 -23.29
N LEU A 93 2.71 3.09 -24.03
CA LEU A 93 2.50 1.75 -23.49
C LEU A 93 3.76 1.24 -22.78
N GLY A 94 4.93 1.34 -23.40
CA GLY A 94 6.21 0.96 -22.81
C GLY A 94 6.50 1.71 -21.52
N ALA A 95 6.26 3.03 -21.50
CA ALA A 95 6.44 3.86 -20.30
C ALA A 95 5.47 3.47 -19.17
N LEU A 96 4.21 3.14 -19.48
CA LEU A 96 3.24 2.67 -18.49
C LEU A 96 3.58 1.29 -17.94
N MET A 97 4.04 0.38 -18.77
CA MET A 97 4.48 -0.95 -18.32
C MET A 97 5.69 -0.86 -17.38
N GLU A 98 6.62 0.06 -17.65
CA GLU A 98 7.74 0.32 -16.76
C GLU A 98 7.29 0.91 -15.42
N ARG A 99 6.34 1.86 -15.42
CA ARG A 99 5.73 2.39 -14.19
C ARG A 99 5.01 1.31 -13.40
N GLN A 100 4.26 0.45 -14.08
CA GLN A 100 3.57 -0.69 -13.46
C GLN A 100 4.55 -1.61 -12.74
N LYS A 101 5.67 -1.94 -13.39
CA LYS A 101 6.72 -2.76 -12.79
C LYS A 101 7.29 -2.12 -11.53
N LYS A 102 7.61 -0.83 -11.57
CA LYS A 102 8.14 -0.09 -10.41
C LYS A 102 7.15 -0.10 -9.24
N ILE A 103 5.86 0.08 -9.49
CA ILE A 103 4.82 0.03 -8.45
C ILE A 103 4.70 -1.39 -7.89
N THR A 104 4.72 -2.41 -8.73
CA THR A 104 4.65 -3.82 -8.30
C THR A 104 5.84 -4.17 -7.40
N ASP A 105 7.05 -3.77 -7.76
CA ASP A 105 8.25 -4.00 -6.96
C ASP A 105 8.18 -3.24 -5.62
N ALA A 106 7.71 -1.99 -5.64
CA ALA A 106 7.51 -1.19 -4.42
C ALA A 106 6.43 -1.78 -3.50
N MET A 107 5.34 -2.28 -4.05
CA MET A 107 4.28 -2.96 -3.28
C MET A 107 4.81 -4.22 -2.61
N LYS A 108 5.61 -5.02 -3.33
CA LYS A 108 6.25 -6.22 -2.76
C LYS A 108 7.14 -5.86 -1.58
N SER A 109 7.99 -4.84 -1.72
CA SER A 109 8.85 -4.35 -0.65
C SER A 109 8.02 -3.87 0.56
N ALA A 110 6.94 -3.12 0.34
CA ALA A 110 6.07 -2.65 1.41
C ALA A 110 5.33 -3.80 2.12
N GLN A 111 4.96 -4.86 1.41
CA GLN A 111 4.38 -6.08 2.00
C GLN A 111 5.39 -6.85 2.87
N GLU A 112 6.66 -6.91 2.45
CA GLU A 112 7.74 -7.50 3.24
C GLU A 112 7.99 -6.69 4.52
N ASP A 113 8.00 -5.36 4.43
CA ASP A 113 8.10 -4.45 5.58
C ASP A 113 6.91 -4.63 6.55
N MET A 114 5.69 -4.78 6.03
CA MET A 114 4.50 -5.05 6.84
C MET A 114 4.63 -6.38 7.58
N ALA A 115 5.10 -7.43 6.92
CA ALA A 115 5.32 -8.73 7.56
C ALA A 115 6.35 -8.62 8.71
N SER A 116 7.40 -7.83 8.53
CA SER A 116 8.38 -7.55 9.58
C SER A 116 7.75 -6.84 10.78
N VAL A 117 6.94 -5.81 10.53
CA VAL A 117 6.22 -5.08 11.59
C VAL A 117 5.28 -6.01 12.38
N ILE A 118 4.53 -6.87 11.70
CA ILE A 118 3.64 -7.85 12.34
C ILE A 118 4.45 -8.80 13.24
N ASN A 119 5.56 -9.33 12.76
CA ASN A 119 6.42 -10.21 13.54
C ASN A 119 7.01 -9.52 14.77
N GLU A 120 7.40 -8.25 14.67
CA GLU A 120 7.89 -7.47 15.79
C GLU A 120 6.78 -7.22 16.83
N ILE A 121 5.57 -6.87 16.40
CA ILE A 121 4.42 -6.71 17.30
C ILE A 121 4.11 -8.01 18.04
N ASP A 122 4.12 -9.15 17.34
CA ASP A 122 3.89 -10.46 17.96
C ASP A 122 4.98 -10.79 19.00
N ALA A 123 6.23 -10.52 18.69
CA ALA A 123 7.34 -10.76 19.61
C ALA A 123 7.25 -9.87 20.87
N LEU A 124 6.96 -8.58 20.71
CA LEU A 124 6.77 -7.64 21.81
C LEU A 124 5.57 -8.03 22.68
N THR A 125 4.46 -8.44 22.06
CA THR A 125 3.26 -8.87 22.78
C THR A 125 3.52 -10.12 23.62
N ARG A 126 4.24 -11.11 23.07
CA ARG A 126 4.63 -12.31 23.82
C ARG A 126 5.54 -11.96 25.00
N ARG A 127 6.48 -11.05 24.80
CA ARG A 127 7.39 -10.60 25.86
C ARG A 127 6.65 -9.89 26.99
N ALA A 128 5.73 -8.99 26.67
CA ALA A 128 4.87 -8.32 27.64
C ALA A 128 4.03 -9.33 28.44
N SER A 129 3.43 -10.31 27.77
CA SER A 129 2.66 -11.38 28.42
C SER A 129 3.50 -12.24 29.34
N ALA A 130 4.74 -12.55 28.98
CA ALA A 130 5.66 -13.32 29.83
C ALA A 130 6.02 -12.56 31.12
N ILE A 131 6.30 -11.25 31.03
CA ILE A 131 6.59 -10.39 32.18
C ILE A 131 5.38 -10.34 33.12
N GLY A 132 4.17 -10.14 32.60
CA GLY A 132 2.93 -10.13 33.39
C GLY A 132 2.67 -11.46 34.11
N ALA A 133 2.94 -12.58 33.47
CA ALA A 133 2.80 -13.91 34.09
C ALA A 133 3.85 -14.19 35.19
N GLU A 134 5.04 -13.60 35.09
CA GLU A 134 6.08 -13.67 36.15
C GLU A 134 5.69 -12.84 37.39
N GLU A 135 5.11 -11.65 37.17
CA GLU A 135 4.60 -10.82 38.24
C GLU A 135 3.46 -11.48 39.00
N GLU A 136 2.48 -12.09 38.31
CA GLU A 136 1.42 -12.83 38.98
C GLU A 136 1.92 -14.00 39.80
N ARG A 137 2.98 -14.70 39.36
CA ARG A 137 3.59 -15.79 40.12
C ARG A 137 4.32 -15.28 41.35
N ASN A 138 4.96 -14.13 41.27
CA ASN A 138 5.69 -13.55 42.38
C ASN A 138 4.78 -12.89 43.44
N VAL A 139 3.57 -12.46 43.05
CA VAL A 139 2.57 -11.83 43.97
C VAL A 139 1.70 -12.87 44.67
N ARG A 140 1.62 -14.14 44.21
CA ARG A 140 0.95 -15.23 44.93
C ARG A 140 1.86 -15.75 46.07
N PRO A 141 1.69 -15.33 47.32
CA PRO A 141 2.38 -15.98 48.45
C PRO A 141 1.86 -17.41 48.53
N SER A 142 2.79 -18.35 48.67
CA SER A 142 2.50 -19.76 48.94
C SER A 142 1.54 -19.87 50.12
N LYS A 143 0.24 -20.14 49.84
CA LYS A 143 -0.77 -20.48 50.87
C LYS A 143 -0.52 -21.88 51.47
N GLU A 144 0.71 -22.33 51.54
CA GLU A 144 1.02 -23.71 51.98
C GLU A 144 1.97 -23.77 53.19
N GLN A 145 2.04 -22.72 53.97
CA GLN A 145 2.70 -22.79 55.29
C GLN A 145 1.83 -22.17 56.39
N ALA A 146 0.58 -22.58 56.47
CA ALA A 146 -0.26 -22.34 57.63
C ALA A 146 -1.06 -23.60 57.96
N ARG A 147 -0.37 -24.65 58.41
CA ARG A 147 -0.94 -25.74 59.25
C ARG A 147 0.12 -26.23 60.26
#